data_9a5cc3b360b116ab1a93d53828bb331a
#
_entry.id   9a5cc3b360b116ab1a93d53828bb331a
#
_cell.length_a   1.000
_cell.length_b   1.000
_cell.length_c   1.000
_cell.angle_alpha   90.00
_cell.angle_beta   90.00
_cell.angle_gamma   90.00
#
_symmetry.space_group_name_H-M   'P 1'
#
loop_
_entity.id
_entity.type
_entity.pdbx_description
1 polymer ?
#
loop_
_entity_poly.entity_id
_entity_poly.type
_entity_poly.pdbx_seq_one_letter_code
_entity_poly.pdbx_strand_id
1 'polypeptide(L)' 'MFDVLLYNYAVEVIINGIIKFYYCTDNIDNAKEVFDNKIKNFNGLGRFMKDHVIVKLYDFYKDCNIEYYDSKEERT' A
#
# COMPACT_ATOMS: atom_id res chain seq x y z
N MET A 1 -13.17 -16.64 5.16
CA MET A 1 -13.66 -15.65 5.67
C MET A 1 -13.19 -15.33 7.01
N PHE A 2 -12.69 -16.19 7.67
CA PHE A 2 -12.21 -15.89 8.97
C PHE A 2 -10.89 -15.19 8.97
N ASP A 3 -10.19 -15.18 7.85
CA ASP A 3 -8.88 -14.57 7.79
C ASP A 3 -8.93 -13.09 8.07
N VAL A 4 -9.99 -12.43 7.66
CA VAL A 4 -10.06 -11.00 7.89
C VAL A 4 -10.20 -10.68 9.34
N LEU A 5 -10.57 -11.65 10.18
CA LEU A 5 -10.64 -11.40 11.60
C LEU A 5 -9.29 -11.51 12.27
N LEU A 6 -8.32 -12.11 11.57
CA LEU A 6 -6.99 -12.28 12.14
C LEU A 6 -6.07 -11.14 11.80
N TYR A 7 -6.40 -10.35 10.77
CA TYR A 7 -5.53 -9.30 10.33
C TYR A 7 -6.32 -8.00 10.28
N ASN A 8 -5.76 -6.98 10.88
CA ASN A 8 -6.42 -5.68 10.90
C ASN A 8 -5.98 -4.78 9.77
N TYR A 9 -4.83 -5.03 9.19
CA TYR A 9 -4.23 -4.11 8.22
C TYR A 9 -3.76 -4.84 6.98
N ALA A 10 -3.80 -4.16 5.86
CA ALA A 10 -3.26 -4.70 4.61
C ALA A 10 -2.50 -3.62 3.87
N VAL A 11 -1.38 -4.00 3.25
CA VAL A 11 -0.64 -3.12 2.38
C VAL A 11 -0.78 -3.66 0.98
N GLU A 12 -1.25 -2.83 0.05
CA GLU A 12 -1.44 -3.23 -1.34
C GLU A 12 -0.61 -2.35 -2.25
N VAL A 13 -0.01 -2.94 -3.25
CA VAL A 13 0.64 -2.19 -4.32
C VAL A 13 -0.09 -2.50 -5.60
N ILE A 14 -0.61 -1.48 -6.24
CA ILE A 14 -1.38 -1.61 -7.47
C ILE A 14 -0.64 -0.88 -8.56
N ILE A 15 -0.33 -1.57 -9.64
CA ILE A 15 0.37 -0.98 -10.76
C ILE A 15 -0.50 -1.09 -11.99
N ASN A 16 -0.85 0.05 -12.55
CA ASN A 16 -1.72 0.14 -13.72
C ASN A 16 -3.04 -0.61 -13.51
N GLY A 17 -3.57 -0.51 -12.28
CA GLY A 17 -4.86 -1.10 -11.98
C GLY A 17 -4.83 -2.56 -11.58
N ILE A 18 -3.64 -3.15 -11.51
CA ILE A 18 -3.51 -4.56 -11.17
C ILE A 18 -2.76 -4.70 -9.86
N ILE A 19 -3.30 -5.47 -8.94
CA ILE A 19 -2.66 -5.67 -7.64
C ILE A 19 -1.44 -6.55 -7.83
N LYS A 20 -0.27 -6.01 -7.51
CA LYS A 20 0.98 -6.74 -7.67
C LYS A 20 1.56 -7.22 -6.35
N PHE A 21 1.08 -6.69 -5.24
CA PHE A 21 1.60 -7.06 -3.94
C PHE A 21 0.48 -6.87 -2.92
N TYR A 22 0.36 -7.82 -2.01
CA TYR A 22 -0.68 -7.75 -0.99
C TYR A 22 -0.12 -8.40 0.26
N TYR A 23 -0.16 -7.68 1.36
CA TYR A 23 0.42 -8.16 2.62
C TYR A 23 -0.52 -7.80 3.77
N CYS A 24 -0.86 -8.78 4.59
CA CYS A 24 -1.75 -8.57 5.71
C CYS A 24 -1.01 -8.76 7.01
N THR A 25 -1.35 -7.97 8.00
CA THR A 25 -0.75 -8.09 9.34
C THR A 25 -1.71 -7.51 10.35
N ASP A 26 -1.58 -7.94 11.60
CA ASP A 26 -2.37 -7.37 12.67
C ASP A 26 -1.56 -6.32 13.45
N ASN A 27 -0.35 -6.01 13.00
CA ASN A 27 0.52 -5.07 13.69
C ASN A 27 0.66 -3.81 12.85
N ILE A 28 0.19 -2.68 13.39
CA ILE A 28 0.20 -1.42 12.63
C ILE A 28 1.62 -0.95 12.32
N ASP A 29 2.56 -1.17 13.23
CA ASP A 29 3.93 -0.75 12.99
C ASP A 29 4.55 -1.53 11.85
N ASN A 30 4.26 -2.82 11.78
CA ASN A 30 4.73 -3.64 10.71
C ASN A 30 4.11 -3.21 9.38
N ALA A 31 2.81 -2.90 9.40
CA ALA A 31 2.13 -2.43 8.20
C ALA A 31 2.74 -1.12 7.70
N LYS A 32 3.03 -0.20 8.61
CA LYS A 32 3.62 1.07 8.22
C LYS A 32 5.02 0.90 7.66
N GLU A 33 5.77 -0.03 8.24
CA GLU A 33 7.12 -0.27 7.75
C GLU A 33 7.08 -0.82 6.33
N VAL A 34 6.18 -1.76 6.06
CA VAL A 34 6.05 -2.33 4.73
C VAL A 34 5.57 -1.27 3.75
N PHE A 35 4.62 -0.45 4.16
CA PHE A 35 4.11 0.62 3.33
C PHE A 35 5.24 1.58 2.94
N ASP A 36 6.03 2.02 3.93
CA ASP A 36 7.12 2.95 3.68
C ASP A 36 8.18 2.34 2.77
N ASN A 37 8.49 1.07 2.97
CA ASN A 37 9.48 0.40 2.15
C ASN A 37 9.02 0.31 0.70
N LYS A 38 7.74 0.07 0.48
CA LYS A 38 7.24 -0.02 -0.89
C LYS A 38 7.31 1.34 -1.57
N ILE A 39 7.01 2.40 -0.85
CA ILE A 39 7.10 3.73 -1.42
C ILE A 39 8.54 4.08 -1.74
N LYS A 40 9.47 3.75 -0.85
CA LYS A 40 10.86 4.03 -1.12
C LYS A 40 11.35 3.32 -2.35
N ASN A 41 10.95 2.05 -2.51
CA ASN A 41 11.35 1.28 -3.67
C ASN A 41 10.88 1.94 -4.97
N PHE A 42 9.64 2.41 -4.99
CA PHE A 42 9.11 3.00 -6.19
C PHE A 42 9.59 4.43 -6.40
N ASN A 43 9.83 5.17 -5.32
CA ASN A 43 10.35 6.51 -5.47
C ASN A 43 11.74 6.51 -6.08
N GLY A 44 12.54 5.51 -5.74
CA GLY A 44 13.88 5.44 -6.30
C GLY A 44 13.88 5.25 -7.79
N LEU A 45 12.82 4.63 -8.32
CA LEU A 45 12.70 4.38 -9.75
C LEU A 45 11.62 5.23 -10.38
N GLY A 46 10.90 5.98 -9.58
CA GLY A 46 9.67 6.59 -10.03
C GLY A 46 9.80 7.48 -11.25
N ARG A 47 10.85 8.26 -11.30
CA ARG A 47 10.99 9.18 -12.41
C ARG A 47 11.19 8.46 -13.73
N PHE A 48 11.62 7.20 -13.67
CA PHE A 48 11.83 6.44 -14.88
C PHE A 48 10.66 5.53 -15.20
N MET A 49 9.69 5.44 -14.31
CA MET A 49 8.56 4.57 -14.51
C MET A 49 7.41 5.35 -15.09
N LYS A 50 6.80 4.82 -16.10
CA LYS A 50 5.62 5.45 -16.67
C LYS A 50 4.37 4.86 -16.08
N ASP A 51 4.51 3.87 -15.23
CA ASP A 51 3.37 3.19 -14.68
C ASP A 51 2.72 3.98 -13.58
N HIS A 52 1.43 3.78 -13.43
CA HIS A 52 0.67 4.40 -12.37
C HIS A 52 0.76 3.47 -11.16
N VAL A 53 1.43 3.90 -10.11
CA VAL A 53 1.65 3.09 -8.92
C VAL A 53 0.86 3.66 -7.75
N ILE A 54 0.08 2.81 -7.10
CA ILE A 54 -0.68 3.17 -5.92
C ILE A 54 -0.25 2.23 -4.82
N VAL A 55 0.03 2.77 -3.64
CA VAL A 55 0.33 1.97 -2.46
C VAL A 55 -0.66 2.37 -1.39
N LYS A 56 -1.35 1.40 -0.80
CA LYS A 56 -2.37 1.65 0.19
C LYS A 56 -2.06 0.91 1.47
N LEU A 57 -2.34 1.54 2.61
CA LEU A 57 -2.33 0.86 3.89
C LEU A 57 -3.76 0.93 4.40
N TYR A 58 -4.44 -0.19 4.39
CA TYR A 58 -5.86 -0.27 4.67
C TYR A 58 -6.10 -0.83 6.07
N ASP A 59 -7.10 -0.29 6.76
CA ASP A 59 -7.49 -0.76 8.08
C ASP A 59 -8.84 -1.44 7.95
N PHE A 60 -8.88 -2.75 8.10
CA PHE A 60 -10.12 -3.50 7.95
C PHE A 60 -11.12 -3.19 9.06
N TYR A 61 -10.59 -2.87 10.24
CA TYR A 61 -11.45 -2.61 11.36
C TYR A 61 -12.23 -1.32 11.15
N LYS A 62 -11.58 -0.28 10.65
CA LYS A 62 -12.20 0.99 10.40
C LYS A 62 -12.70 1.12 8.97
N ASP A 63 -12.38 0.15 8.13
CA ASP A 63 -12.82 0.09 6.74
C ASP A 63 -12.42 1.35 5.98
N CYS A 64 -11.17 1.74 6.11
CA CYS A 64 -10.67 2.90 5.38
C CYS A 64 -9.17 2.79 5.22
N ASN A 65 -8.63 3.59 4.31
CA ASN A 65 -7.18 3.66 4.12
C ASN A 65 -6.60 4.56 5.21
N ILE A 66 -5.55 4.07 5.88
CA ILE A 66 -4.84 4.87 6.85
C ILE A 66 -3.84 5.73 6.11
N GLU A 67 -3.17 5.17 5.11
CA GLU A 67 -2.18 5.88 4.32
C GLU A 67 -2.39 5.53 2.86
N TYR A 68 -2.03 6.46 1.99
CA TYR A 68 -2.30 6.29 0.58
C TYR A 68 -1.25 7.04 -0.23
N TYR A 69 -0.68 6.40 -1.22
CA TYR A 69 0.29 7.02 -2.10
C TYR A 69 -0.14 6.74 -3.54
N ASP A 70 -0.12 7.78 -4.37
CA ASP A 70 -0.49 7.64 -5.77
C ASP A 70 0.56 8.40 -6.59
N SER A 71 1.28 7.69 -7.42
CA SER A 71 2.39 8.29 -8.14
C SER A 71 1.95 9.37 -9.13
N LYS A 72 0.70 9.34 -9.53
CA LYS A 72 0.20 10.34 -10.46
C LYS A 72 -0.33 11.57 -9.77
N GLU A 73 -0.64 11.46 -8.51
CA GLU A 73 -1.14 12.58 -7.80
C GLU A 73 -0.14 13.36 -7.01
N GLU A 74 1.09 12.88 -7.08
CA GLU A 74 2.03 13.51 -6.40
C GLU A 74 2.44 14.69 -6.99
N ARG A 75 2.34 15.65 -6.87
CA ARG A 75 2.68 16.64 -7.54
C ARG A 75 2.29 17.65 -7.04
N THR A 76 2.37 18.11 -6.84
CA THR A 76 1.88 19.09 -6.59
C THR A 76 2.27 19.92 -6.21
#